data_bb17236d579cc495d1d74a88b58899ef
#
_entry.id   bb17236d579cc495d1d74a88b58899ef
#
_cell.length_a   1.000
_cell.length_b   1.000
_cell.length_c   1.000
_cell.angle_alpha   90.00
_cell.angle_beta   90.00
_cell.angle_gamma   90.00
#
_symmetry.space_group_name_H-M   'P 1'
#
loop_
_entity.id
_entity.type
_entity.pdbx_description
1 polymer ?
#
loop_
_entity_poly.entity_id
_entity_poly.type
_entity_poly.pdbx_seq_one_letter_code
_entity_poly.pdbx_strand_id
1 'polypeptide(L)'
;MPLLNSIKRRMVEHLATLVNELHIGSDGTIATAEDGGARSLATITPTVRIIDDNSILVEGSFDSSYTFAADVQEVYLQYKDSTTGEFIPVFRTAIPAFKKGTNNEVEFAFILEVE
;
A
#
# COMPACT_ATOMS: atom_id res chain seq x y z
N MET A 1 -14.99 8.49 -22.00
CA MET A 1 -13.97 8.58 -23.08
C MET A 1 -12.73 7.81 -22.65
N PRO A 2 -12.27 6.84 -23.41
CA PRO A 2 -11.07 6.09 -23.03
C PRO A 2 -9.81 6.95 -23.19
N LEU A 3 -8.89 6.81 -22.25
CA LEU A 3 -7.58 7.44 -22.33
C LEU A 3 -6.68 6.65 -23.29
N LEU A 4 -5.84 7.36 -24.01
CA LEU A 4 -4.84 6.72 -24.86
C LEU A 4 -3.74 6.09 -24.02
N ASN A 5 -3.13 5.01 -24.51
CA ASN A 5 -2.11 4.28 -23.75
C ASN A 5 -0.89 5.14 -23.39
N SER A 6 -0.51 6.07 -24.25
CA SER A 6 0.61 6.98 -23.96
C SER A 6 0.34 7.88 -22.75
N ILE A 7 -0.91 8.34 -22.58
CA ILE A 7 -1.31 9.13 -21.41
C ILE A 7 -1.42 8.24 -20.17
N LYS A 8 -2.00 7.05 -20.32
CA LYS A 8 -2.07 6.09 -19.21
C LYS A 8 -0.68 5.75 -18.69
N ARG A 9 0.28 5.55 -19.58
CA ARG A 9 1.68 5.26 -19.21
C ARG A 9 2.27 6.39 -18.37
N ARG A 10 2.02 7.66 -18.74
CA ARG A 10 2.49 8.79 -17.94
C ARG A 10 1.85 8.84 -16.57
N MET A 11 0.55 8.54 -16.49
CA MET A 11 -0.15 8.48 -15.21
C MET A 11 0.38 7.35 -14.33
N VAL A 12 0.67 6.20 -14.91
CA VAL A 12 1.26 5.06 -14.22
C VAL A 12 2.67 5.37 -13.72
N GLU A 13 3.50 6.02 -14.53
CA GLU A 13 4.83 6.46 -14.12
C GLU A 13 4.73 7.42 -12.92
N HIS A 14 3.78 8.34 -12.94
CA HIS A 14 3.57 9.26 -11.82
C HIS A 14 3.06 8.52 -10.58
N LEU A 15 2.08 7.63 -10.74
CA LEU A 15 1.56 6.82 -9.65
C LEU A 15 2.68 6.02 -8.97
N ALA A 16 3.60 5.45 -9.75
CA ALA A 16 4.73 4.70 -9.21
C ALA A 16 5.62 5.55 -8.30
N THR A 17 5.68 6.87 -8.51
CA THR A 17 6.44 7.78 -7.64
C THR A 17 5.69 8.15 -6.37
N LEU A 18 4.38 7.88 -6.31
CA LEU A 18 3.52 8.26 -5.19
C LEU A 18 3.31 7.14 -4.16
N VAL A 19 3.97 5.99 -4.32
CA VAL A 19 3.86 4.88 -3.38
C VAL A 19 5.23 4.63 -2.78
N ASN A 20 5.47 5.19 -1.60
CA ASN A 20 6.76 5.02 -0.92
C ASN A 20 6.66 4.41 0.47
N GLU A 21 5.45 4.17 0.96
CA GLU A 21 5.25 3.48 2.25
C GLU A 21 4.15 2.43 2.15
N LEU A 22 4.44 1.24 2.67
CA LEU A 22 3.46 0.17 2.86
C LEU A 22 3.31 -0.05 4.36
N HIS A 23 2.08 0.03 4.84
CA HIS A 23 1.74 -0.12 6.26
C HIS A 23 0.84 -1.31 6.48
N ILE A 24 1.04 -1.98 7.60
CA ILE A 24 0.04 -2.88 8.18
C ILE A 24 -0.52 -2.25 9.44
N GLY A 25 -1.79 -2.47 9.69
CA GLY A 25 -2.47 -1.82 10.80
C GLY A 25 -3.54 -2.69 11.43
N SER A 26 -4.18 -2.13 12.47
CA SER A 26 -5.15 -2.85 13.31
C SER A 26 -6.60 -2.43 13.08
N ASP A 27 -6.88 -1.52 12.13
CA ASP A 27 -8.24 -1.08 11.84
C ASP A 27 -8.89 -1.99 10.80
N GLY A 28 -9.87 -2.78 11.24
CA GLY A 28 -10.58 -3.73 10.37
C GLY A 28 -11.83 -3.18 9.71
N THR A 29 -12.07 -1.85 9.77
CA THR A 29 -13.25 -1.28 9.12
C THR A 29 -13.13 -1.32 7.60
N ILE A 30 -14.27 -1.40 6.91
CA ILE A 30 -14.30 -1.46 5.44
C ILE A 30 -13.69 -0.19 4.86
N ALA A 31 -12.80 -0.36 3.87
CA ALA A 31 -12.17 0.77 3.19
C ALA A 31 -13.17 1.57 2.36
N THR A 32 -13.03 2.90 2.39
CA THR A 32 -13.83 3.82 1.58
C THR A 32 -12.92 4.77 0.83
N ALA A 33 -13.44 5.41 -0.22
CA ALA A 33 -12.65 6.37 -0.99
C ALA A 33 -12.21 7.60 -0.19
N GLU A 34 -12.81 7.81 0.98
CA GLU A 34 -12.54 8.96 1.84
C GLU A 34 -11.67 8.63 3.05
N ASP A 35 -11.13 7.41 3.14
CA ASP A 35 -10.27 7.02 4.24
C ASP A 35 -9.04 7.91 4.29
N GLY A 36 -8.85 8.58 5.42
CA GLY A 36 -7.74 9.50 5.63
C GLY A 36 -6.60 8.91 6.46
N GLY A 37 -6.71 7.68 6.89
CA GLY A 37 -5.67 7.08 7.71
C GLY A 37 -6.10 5.77 8.34
N ALA A 38 -5.16 5.17 9.03
CA ALA A 38 -5.30 3.87 9.61
C ALA A 38 -4.49 3.78 10.90
N ARG A 39 -4.65 2.71 11.66
CA ARG A 39 -3.87 2.46 12.86
C ARG A 39 -2.64 1.63 12.51
N SER A 40 -1.57 2.31 12.10
CA SER A 40 -0.33 1.67 11.70
C SER A 40 0.31 0.90 12.85
N LEU A 41 0.66 -0.35 12.59
CA LEU A 41 1.50 -1.17 13.48
C LEU A 41 2.95 -1.14 13.01
N ALA A 42 3.18 -1.10 11.71
CA ALA A 42 4.51 -1.04 11.13
C ALA A 42 4.45 -0.51 9.70
N THR A 43 5.58 -0.02 9.23
CA THR A 43 5.74 0.46 7.85
C THR A 43 7.06 -0.04 7.26
N ILE A 44 7.05 -0.29 5.96
CA ILE A 44 8.24 -0.59 5.18
C ILE A 44 8.21 0.20 3.88
N THR A 45 9.36 0.30 3.20
CA THR A 45 9.42 0.83 1.84
C THR A 45 9.14 -0.30 0.88
N PRO A 46 8.03 -0.27 0.12
CA PRO A 46 7.71 -1.32 -0.82
C PRO A 46 8.58 -1.22 -2.08
N THR A 47 8.65 -2.32 -2.83
CA THR A 47 9.16 -2.29 -4.20
C THR A 47 7.99 -1.98 -5.13
N VAL A 48 8.23 -1.09 -6.10
CA VAL A 48 7.20 -0.66 -7.06
C VAL A 48 7.74 -0.85 -8.47
N ARG A 49 6.96 -1.52 -9.31
CA ARG A 49 7.37 -1.83 -10.67
C ARG A 49 6.21 -1.62 -11.63
N ILE A 50 6.46 -0.97 -12.76
CA ILE A 50 5.47 -0.82 -13.82
C ILE A 50 5.40 -2.14 -14.59
N ILE A 51 4.21 -2.72 -14.72
CA ILE A 51 4.02 -4.01 -15.39
C ILE A 51 3.39 -3.86 -16.78
N ASP A 52 2.64 -2.79 -17.03
CA ASP A 52 2.11 -2.46 -18.35
C ASP A 52 1.74 -0.97 -18.41
N ASP A 53 1.09 -0.54 -19.50
CA ASP A 53 0.78 0.87 -19.73
C ASP A 53 -0.25 1.46 -18.76
N ASN A 54 -0.93 0.64 -17.98
CA ASN A 54 -1.98 1.11 -17.09
C ASN A 54 -1.89 0.53 -15.67
N SER A 55 -0.83 -0.20 -15.31
CA SER A 55 -0.76 -0.80 -13.98
C SER A 55 0.66 -0.87 -13.42
N ILE A 56 0.72 -0.84 -12.09
CA ILE A 56 1.94 -1.06 -11.32
C ILE A 56 1.76 -2.24 -10.38
N LEU A 57 2.86 -2.90 -10.05
CA LEU A 57 2.92 -3.93 -9.01
C LEU A 57 3.64 -3.36 -7.81
N VAL A 58 3.01 -3.42 -6.64
CA VAL A 58 3.58 -2.98 -5.36
C VAL A 58 3.73 -4.20 -4.48
N GLU A 59 4.95 -4.45 -4.00
CA GLU A 59 5.26 -5.63 -3.18
C GLU A 59 6.00 -5.24 -1.92
N GLY A 60 5.75 -5.98 -0.84
CA GLY A 60 6.47 -5.82 0.41
C GLY A 60 6.26 -7.01 1.33
N SER A 61 7.19 -7.20 2.27
CA SER A 61 7.10 -8.29 3.23
C SER A 61 7.46 -7.83 4.64
N PHE A 62 6.86 -8.47 5.63
CA PHE A 62 7.16 -8.30 7.04
C PHE A 62 7.67 -9.64 7.57
N ASP A 63 8.95 -9.69 7.90
CA ASP A 63 9.62 -10.92 8.33
C ASP A 63 9.38 -11.22 9.82
N SER A 64 10.08 -12.20 10.34
CA SER A 64 9.92 -12.65 11.71
C SER A 64 10.34 -11.62 12.79
N SER A 65 11.02 -10.54 12.39
CA SER A 65 11.38 -9.47 13.32
C SER A 65 10.18 -8.59 13.70
N TYR A 66 9.10 -8.62 12.92
CA TYR A 66 7.88 -7.84 13.18
C TYR A 66 6.89 -8.67 14.01
N THR A 67 6.61 -8.21 15.22
CA THR A 67 5.70 -8.87 16.17
C THR A 67 4.81 -7.83 16.83
N PHE A 68 3.49 -8.10 16.89
CA PHE A 68 2.52 -7.16 17.44
C PHE A 68 1.55 -7.86 18.40
N ALA A 69 1.13 -7.12 19.43
CA ALA A 69 0.09 -7.59 20.35
C ALA A 69 -1.30 -7.56 19.70
N ALA A 70 -1.57 -6.55 18.88
CA ALA A 70 -2.84 -6.43 18.16
C ALA A 70 -2.83 -7.27 16.88
N ASP A 71 -4.02 -7.73 16.47
CA ASP A 71 -4.17 -8.42 15.19
C ASP A 71 -3.99 -7.45 14.03
N VAL A 72 -3.40 -7.94 12.95
CA VAL A 72 -3.33 -7.20 11.68
C VAL A 72 -4.64 -7.37 10.96
N GLN A 73 -5.29 -6.26 10.63
CA GLN A 73 -6.61 -6.24 10.01
C GLN A 73 -6.71 -5.31 8.80
N GLU A 74 -5.60 -4.68 8.42
CA GLU A 74 -5.58 -3.77 7.27
C GLU A 74 -4.18 -3.69 6.68
N VAL A 75 -4.15 -3.34 5.39
CA VAL A 75 -2.93 -2.96 4.68
C VAL A 75 -3.23 -1.66 3.96
N TYR A 76 -2.29 -0.73 3.97
CA TYR A 76 -2.48 0.49 3.18
C TYR A 76 -1.16 0.99 2.60
N LEU A 77 -1.30 1.71 1.50
CA LEU A 77 -0.21 2.35 0.79
C LEU A 77 -0.38 3.85 0.89
N GLN A 78 0.72 4.56 1.09
CA GLN A 78 0.68 6.01 1.11
C GLN A 78 1.96 6.62 0.56
N TYR A 79 1.88 7.89 0.22
CA TYR A 79 3.01 8.71 -0.13
C TYR A 79 3.35 9.63 1.05
N LYS A 80 4.61 9.62 1.44
CA LYS A 80 5.12 10.60 2.41
C LYS A 80 6.04 11.57 1.68
N ASP A 81 5.68 12.84 1.71
CA ASP A 81 6.51 13.90 1.16
C ASP A 81 7.66 14.20 2.14
N SER A 82 8.89 13.94 1.72
CA SER A 82 10.07 14.14 2.57
C SER A 82 10.36 15.63 2.85
N THR A 83 9.84 16.53 2.02
CA THR A 83 10.06 17.97 2.17
C THR A 83 9.08 18.60 3.16
N THR A 84 7.79 18.26 3.05
CA THR A 84 6.73 18.85 3.89
C THR A 84 6.31 17.97 5.04
N GLY A 85 6.62 16.67 4.99
CA GLY A 85 6.16 15.69 5.97
C GLY A 85 4.69 15.28 5.80
N GLU A 86 4.02 15.76 4.74
CA GLU A 86 2.64 15.41 4.48
C GLU A 86 2.49 13.96 4.02
N PHE A 87 1.35 13.36 4.40
CA PHE A 87 0.97 12.02 3.97
C PHE A 87 -0.21 12.09 3.03
N ILE A 88 -0.13 11.39 1.91
CA ILE A 88 -1.22 11.26 0.96
C ILE A 88 -1.61 9.80 0.87
N PRO A 89 -2.83 9.43 1.32
CA PRO A 89 -3.31 8.05 1.18
C PRO A 89 -3.45 7.68 -0.29
N VAL A 90 -2.98 6.50 -0.66
CA VAL A 90 -3.07 5.99 -2.02
C VAL A 90 -4.09 4.86 -2.10
N PHE A 91 -4.00 3.91 -1.17
CA PHE A 91 -4.84 2.71 -1.20
C PHE A 91 -4.93 2.12 0.20
N ARG A 92 -6.10 1.61 0.55
CA ARG A 92 -6.30 0.88 1.80
C ARG A 92 -7.26 -0.28 1.57
N THR A 93 -6.96 -1.43 2.20
CA THR A 93 -7.89 -2.56 2.20
C THR A 93 -7.93 -3.20 3.59
N ALA A 94 -9.14 -3.56 4.04
CA ALA A 94 -9.30 -4.41 5.19
C ALA A 94 -9.06 -5.86 4.78
N ILE A 95 -8.43 -6.63 5.64
CA ILE A 95 -8.10 -8.03 5.40
C ILE A 95 -8.60 -8.87 6.56
N PRO A 96 -8.74 -10.20 6.40
CA PRO A 96 -9.06 -11.08 7.52
C PRO A 96 -8.00 -10.95 8.61
N ALA A 97 -8.44 -10.81 9.86
CA ALA A 97 -7.55 -10.60 10.99
C ALA A 97 -6.59 -11.77 11.18
N PHE A 98 -5.32 -11.46 11.41
CA PHE A 98 -4.33 -12.49 11.75
C PHE A 98 -3.31 -11.94 12.75
N LYS A 99 -2.67 -12.86 13.46
CA LYS A 99 -1.63 -12.52 14.42
C LYS A 99 -0.26 -12.60 13.76
N LYS A 100 0.48 -11.48 13.76
CA LYS A 100 1.86 -11.46 13.28
C LYS A 100 2.81 -11.66 14.45
N GLY A 101 3.52 -12.77 14.44
CA GLY A 101 4.50 -13.12 15.46
C GLY A 101 5.84 -13.51 14.87
N THR A 102 6.71 -14.06 15.71
CA THR A 102 8.07 -14.45 15.32
C THR A 102 8.13 -15.71 14.47
N ASN A 103 7.02 -16.46 14.37
CA ASN A 103 6.95 -17.73 13.66
C ASN A 103 6.38 -17.60 12.24
N ASN A 104 6.06 -16.41 11.80
CA ASN A 104 5.49 -16.19 10.46
C ASN A 104 6.10 -15.01 9.75
N GLU A 105 6.07 -15.09 8.44
CA GLU A 105 6.43 -14.01 7.52
C GLU A 105 5.21 -13.74 6.66
N VAL A 106 4.94 -12.47 6.35
CA VAL A 106 3.78 -12.07 5.57
C VAL A 106 4.24 -11.27 4.37
N GLU A 107 3.79 -11.68 3.18
CA GLU A 107 4.08 -10.99 1.94
C GLU A 107 2.80 -10.38 1.38
N PHE A 108 2.93 -9.19 0.82
CA PHE A 108 1.83 -8.50 0.15
C PHE A 108 2.24 -8.14 -1.28
N ALA A 109 1.28 -8.29 -2.19
CA ALA A 109 1.45 -7.89 -3.59
C ALA A 109 0.13 -7.27 -4.05
N PHE A 110 0.20 -6.06 -4.60
CA PHE A 110 -0.97 -5.34 -5.09
C PHE A 110 -0.72 -4.87 -6.51
N ILE A 111 -1.75 -5.01 -7.35
CA ILE A 111 -1.75 -4.41 -8.70
C ILE A 111 -2.68 -3.21 -8.64
N LEU A 112 -2.13 -2.02 -8.89
CA LEU A 112 -2.90 -0.78 -8.98
C LEU A 112 -3.03 -0.40 -10.44
N GLU A 113 -4.26 -0.13 -10.87
CA GLU A 113 -4.58 0.17 -12.28
C GLU A 113 -5.06 1.60 -12.43
N VAL A 114 -4.65 2.23 -13.54
CA VAL A 114 -5.22 3.50 -14.01
C VAL A 114 -6.21 3.17 -15.12
N GLU A 115 -7.48 3.44 -14.86
CA GLU A 115 -8.56 3.14 -15.81
C GLU A 115 -8.95 4.33 -16.68
#